data_48800a1aa5db583c1b1a33f729c2cc93
#
_entry.id   48800a1aa5db583c1b1a33f729c2cc93
#
_cell.length_a   1.000
_cell.length_b   1.000
_cell.length_c   1.000
_cell.angle_alpha   90.00
_cell.angle_beta   90.00
_cell.angle_gamma   90.00
#
_symmetry.space_group_name_H-M   'P 1'
#
loop_
_entity.id
_entity.type
_entity.pdbx_description
1 polymer ?
#
loop_
_entity_poly.entity_id
_entity_poly.type
_entity_poly.pdbx_seq_one_letter_code
_entity_poly.pdbx_strand_id
1 'polypeptide(L)'
;MIFIVLGTQKFQLNRLLKLIDDYISRDIIREKVFAQIGNSTYEPENYQYVRFMSKEEFDATVKKSDLLITHSGVGSIITALKADKAVVVYPRLKKYKEHVDDHQLDIARAFEKKNYLVCCYENDELSDKLELARKTTFNKYVSQRENVVELILGYIENEQIEK
;
A
#
# COMPACT_ATOMS: atom_id res chain seq x y z
N MET A 1 -12.38 2.18 -8.85
CA MET A 1 -12.45 2.57 -7.40
C MET A 1 -11.05 2.58 -6.82
N ILE A 2 -10.66 3.67 -6.17
CA ILE A 2 -9.43 3.77 -5.37
C ILE A 2 -9.73 3.27 -3.94
N PHE A 3 -8.87 2.43 -3.41
CA PHE A 3 -8.91 2.01 -2.01
C PHE A 3 -7.68 2.53 -1.25
N ILE A 4 -7.91 3.33 -0.22
CA ILE A 4 -6.87 3.89 0.64
C ILE A 4 -6.73 3.03 1.89
N VAL A 5 -5.49 2.59 2.21
CA VAL A 5 -5.20 1.71 3.33
C VAL A 5 -4.11 2.30 4.21
N LEU A 6 -4.46 2.73 5.41
CA LEU A 6 -3.52 3.33 6.36
C LEU A 6 -3.08 2.40 7.49
N GLY A 7 -3.53 1.13 7.42
CA GLY A 7 -3.15 0.11 8.40
C GLY A 7 -3.77 0.30 9.77
N THR A 8 -3.27 -0.48 10.74
CA THR A 8 -3.84 -0.55 12.10
C THR A 8 -2.93 0.02 13.19
N GLN A 9 -1.69 0.42 12.83
CA GLN A 9 -0.76 1.02 13.79
C GLN A 9 -1.27 2.40 14.27
N LYS A 10 -0.79 2.83 15.43
CA LYS A 10 -1.19 4.08 16.11
C LYS A 10 -0.87 5.38 15.37
N PHE A 11 -0.22 5.31 14.24
CA PHE A 11 0.21 6.48 13.48
C PHE A 11 -0.87 6.99 12.53
N GLN A 12 -0.96 8.31 12.42
CA GLN A 12 -1.85 9.00 11.51
C GLN A 12 -1.21 9.21 10.12
N LEU A 13 -2.03 9.50 9.11
CA LEU A 13 -1.61 10.02 7.81
C LEU A 13 -2.66 11.03 7.29
N ASN A 14 -2.95 12.02 8.11
CA ASN A 14 -3.96 13.03 7.81
C ASN A 14 -3.64 13.83 6.54
N ARG A 15 -2.35 14.01 6.24
CA ARG A 15 -1.86 14.71 5.05
C ARG A 15 -2.41 14.08 3.77
N LEU A 16 -2.34 12.75 3.65
CA LEU A 16 -2.90 12.03 2.51
C LEU A 16 -4.43 12.15 2.44
N LEU A 17 -5.11 11.96 3.57
CA LEU A 17 -6.58 12.01 3.59
C LEU A 17 -7.11 13.38 3.18
N LYS A 18 -6.50 14.46 3.66
CA LYS A 18 -6.84 15.84 3.27
C LYS A 18 -6.57 16.11 1.79
N LEU A 19 -5.44 15.61 1.27
CA LEU A 19 -5.09 15.78 -0.14
C LEU A 19 -6.11 15.10 -1.07
N ILE A 20 -6.54 13.88 -0.72
CA ILE A 20 -7.57 13.17 -1.50
C ILE A 20 -8.91 13.90 -1.42
N ASP A 21 -9.30 14.42 -0.26
CA ASP A 21 -10.52 15.22 -0.11
C ASP A 21 -10.50 16.47 -0.99
N ASP A 22 -9.37 17.20 -1.00
CA ASP A 22 -9.17 18.35 -1.89
C ASP A 22 -9.27 17.94 -3.37
N TYR A 23 -8.65 16.82 -3.74
CA TYR A 23 -8.69 16.35 -5.12
C TYR A 23 -10.09 15.97 -5.59
N ILE A 24 -10.92 15.41 -4.72
CA ILE A 24 -12.32 15.10 -5.03
C ILE A 24 -13.13 16.39 -5.13
N SER A 25 -12.97 17.31 -4.19
CA SER A 25 -13.69 18.60 -4.20
C SER A 25 -13.40 19.45 -5.44
N ARG A 26 -12.18 19.33 -5.99
CA ARG A 26 -11.73 20.03 -7.21
C ARG A 26 -11.94 19.23 -8.49
N ASP A 27 -12.64 18.10 -8.43
CA ASP A 27 -12.94 17.24 -9.58
C ASP A 27 -11.68 16.65 -10.29
N ILE A 28 -10.54 16.58 -9.55
CA ILE A 28 -9.31 15.93 -10.01
C ILE A 28 -9.45 14.40 -9.92
N ILE A 29 -10.05 13.90 -8.83
CA ILE A 29 -10.45 12.50 -8.70
C ILE A 29 -11.96 12.41 -8.84
N ARG A 30 -12.43 11.71 -9.87
CA ARG A 30 -13.85 11.53 -10.20
C ARG A 30 -14.38 10.14 -9.92
N GLU A 31 -13.49 9.20 -9.69
CA GLU A 31 -13.85 7.83 -9.38
C GLU A 31 -14.19 7.66 -7.89
N LYS A 32 -14.90 6.57 -7.59
CA LYS A 32 -15.22 6.24 -6.20
C LYS A 32 -13.94 6.01 -5.40
N VAL A 33 -13.87 6.65 -4.24
CA VAL A 33 -12.83 6.44 -3.24
C VAL A 33 -13.44 5.81 -1.99
N PHE A 34 -12.73 4.87 -1.40
CA PHE A 34 -13.05 4.28 -0.11
C PHE A 34 -11.78 4.15 0.73
N ALA A 35 -11.84 4.42 2.03
CA ALA A 35 -10.66 4.41 2.88
C ALA A 35 -10.81 3.60 4.16
N GLN A 36 -9.74 2.88 4.54
CA GLN A 36 -9.47 2.46 5.91
C GLN A 36 -8.48 3.45 6.53
N ILE A 37 -8.96 4.34 7.39
CA ILE A 37 -8.17 5.47 7.91
C ILE A 37 -7.37 5.16 9.18
N GLY A 38 -7.62 4.01 9.83
CA GLY A 38 -6.93 3.58 11.05
C GLY A 38 -7.04 4.61 12.17
N ASN A 39 -5.91 4.98 12.74
CA ASN A 39 -5.79 5.95 13.83
C ASN A 39 -5.60 7.40 13.35
N SER A 40 -5.86 7.70 12.07
CA SER A 40 -5.89 9.08 11.60
C SER A 40 -7.03 9.85 12.27
N THR A 41 -6.79 11.13 12.55
CA THR A 41 -7.75 12.00 13.24
C THR A 41 -8.59 12.83 12.27
N TYR A 42 -8.13 12.97 11.04
CA TYR A 42 -8.90 13.60 9.98
C TYR A 42 -10.01 12.65 9.50
N GLU A 43 -11.21 13.14 9.42
CA GLU A 43 -12.38 12.43 8.91
C GLU A 43 -12.75 13.01 7.54
N PRO A 44 -12.63 12.21 6.46
CA PRO A 44 -12.96 12.66 5.11
C PRO A 44 -14.41 13.10 4.95
N GLU A 45 -14.63 14.15 4.17
CA GLU A 45 -15.96 14.72 3.89
C GLU A 45 -16.52 14.27 2.53
N ASN A 46 -15.64 14.07 1.54
CA ASN A 46 -16.04 13.82 0.16
C ASN A 46 -15.97 12.34 -0.26
N TYR A 47 -15.58 11.44 0.64
CA TYR A 47 -15.56 10.00 0.35
C TYR A 47 -15.82 9.14 1.59
N GLN A 48 -16.26 7.90 1.36
CA GLN A 48 -16.60 6.96 2.42
C GLN A 48 -15.34 6.38 3.07
N TYR A 49 -15.40 6.18 4.37
CA TYR A 49 -14.32 5.56 5.11
C TYR A 49 -14.83 4.68 6.27
N VAL A 50 -13.95 3.82 6.74
CA VAL A 50 -14.04 3.11 8.01
C VAL A 50 -12.72 3.28 8.77
N ARG A 51 -12.75 3.16 10.08
CA ARG A 51 -11.50 3.20 10.86
C ARG A 51 -10.73 1.90 10.72
N PHE A 52 -11.40 0.79 10.93
CA PHE A 52 -10.84 -0.55 10.83
C PHE A 52 -11.85 -1.47 10.15
N MET A 53 -11.36 -2.57 9.59
CA MET A 53 -12.17 -3.61 8.99
C MET A 53 -11.57 -4.98 9.28
N SER A 54 -12.38 -6.04 9.16
CA SER A 54 -11.91 -7.41 9.26
C SER A 54 -10.98 -7.78 8.10
N LYS A 55 -10.27 -8.89 8.24
CA LYS A 55 -9.40 -9.40 7.17
C LYS A 55 -10.21 -9.75 5.92
N GLU A 56 -11.37 -10.34 6.09
CA GLU A 56 -12.30 -10.74 5.04
C GLU A 56 -12.81 -9.53 4.27
N GLU A 57 -13.24 -8.48 4.97
CA GLU A 57 -13.68 -7.21 4.37
C GLU A 57 -12.55 -6.53 3.62
N PHE A 58 -11.33 -6.53 4.19
CA PHE A 58 -10.14 -5.98 3.56
C PHE A 58 -9.84 -6.69 2.24
N ASP A 59 -9.75 -8.01 2.25
CA ASP A 59 -9.46 -8.80 1.05
C ASP A 59 -10.54 -8.64 -0.03
N ALA A 60 -11.81 -8.58 0.38
CA ALA A 60 -12.93 -8.32 -0.53
C ALA A 60 -12.86 -6.91 -1.14
N THR A 61 -12.45 -5.90 -0.35
CA THR A 61 -12.31 -4.52 -0.82
C THR A 61 -11.12 -4.37 -1.76
N VAL A 62 -9.99 -5.00 -1.47
CA VAL A 62 -8.84 -5.07 -2.38
C VAL A 62 -9.23 -5.66 -3.72
N LYS A 63 -9.98 -6.78 -3.74
CA LYS A 63 -10.44 -7.40 -4.99
C LYS A 63 -11.32 -6.48 -5.83
N LYS A 64 -12.18 -5.68 -5.20
CA LYS A 64 -13.10 -4.74 -5.86
C LYS A 64 -12.44 -3.45 -6.32
N SER A 65 -11.25 -3.11 -5.79
CA SER A 65 -10.54 -1.90 -6.18
C SER A 65 -9.75 -2.09 -7.47
N ASP A 66 -9.46 -1.00 -8.16
CA ASP A 66 -8.61 -0.94 -9.34
C ASP A 66 -7.19 -0.50 -8.97
N LEU A 67 -7.09 0.32 -7.94
CA LEU A 67 -5.86 0.91 -7.45
C LEU A 67 -5.90 1.04 -5.92
N LEU A 68 -4.78 0.76 -5.28
CA LEU A 68 -4.57 1.02 -3.86
C LEU A 68 -3.62 2.17 -3.63
N ILE A 69 -3.94 2.99 -2.63
CA ILE A 69 -3.00 3.96 -2.04
C ILE A 69 -2.70 3.50 -0.61
N THR A 70 -1.42 3.35 -0.26
CA THR A 70 -1.04 2.89 1.08
C THR A 70 0.19 3.62 1.62
N HIS A 71 0.39 3.51 2.95
CA HIS A 71 1.44 4.18 3.72
C HIS A 71 2.81 3.48 3.72
N SER A 72 3.07 2.57 2.78
CA SER A 72 4.26 1.68 2.78
C SER A 72 4.23 0.53 3.80
N GLY A 73 3.06 0.17 4.31
CA GLY A 73 2.90 -1.04 5.13
C GLY A 73 3.05 -2.30 4.28
N VAL A 74 4.07 -3.12 4.57
CA VAL A 74 4.43 -4.32 3.78
C VAL A 74 3.25 -5.27 3.60
N GLY A 75 2.45 -5.50 4.65
CA GLY A 75 1.27 -6.38 4.57
C GLY A 75 0.24 -5.91 3.55
N SER A 76 -0.08 -4.61 3.53
CA SER A 76 -1.03 -4.02 2.58
C SER A 76 -0.49 -4.05 1.16
N ILE A 77 0.80 -3.72 0.97
CA ILE A 77 1.48 -3.80 -0.33
C ILE A 77 1.39 -5.22 -0.88
N ILE A 78 1.87 -6.22 -0.13
CA ILE A 78 1.89 -7.62 -0.58
C ILE A 78 0.49 -8.14 -0.91
N THR A 79 -0.52 -7.79 -0.10
CA THR A 79 -1.90 -8.22 -0.37
C THR A 79 -2.41 -7.64 -1.69
N ALA A 80 -2.14 -6.36 -1.95
CA ALA A 80 -2.51 -5.71 -3.21
C ALA A 80 -1.78 -6.31 -4.42
N LEU A 81 -0.47 -6.53 -4.30
CA LEU A 81 0.34 -7.14 -5.37
C LEU A 81 -0.08 -8.57 -5.70
N LYS A 82 -0.43 -9.38 -4.69
CA LYS A 82 -0.97 -10.73 -4.89
C LYS A 82 -2.35 -10.74 -5.57
N ALA A 83 -3.09 -9.64 -5.47
CA ALA A 83 -4.36 -9.45 -6.15
C ALA A 83 -4.21 -8.75 -7.51
N ASP A 84 -2.98 -8.62 -8.02
CA ASP A 84 -2.62 -7.96 -9.28
C ASP A 84 -3.18 -6.52 -9.37
N LYS A 85 -3.15 -5.78 -8.25
CA LYS A 85 -3.62 -4.39 -8.19
C LYS A 85 -2.48 -3.40 -8.38
N ALA A 86 -2.75 -2.30 -9.09
CA ALA A 86 -1.86 -1.15 -9.10
C ALA A 86 -1.75 -0.54 -7.69
N VAL A 87 -0.54 -0.23 -7.26
CA VAL A 87 -0.26 0.31 -5.93
C VAL A 87 0.49 1.61 -6.03
N VAL A 88 -0.03 2.64 -5.37
CA VAL A 88 0.69 3.89 -5.10
C VAL A 88 1.03 3.94 -3.62
N VAL A 89 2.30 4.07 -3.30
CA VAL A 89 2.75 4.22 -1.92
C VAL A 89 2.95 5.70 -1.62
N TYR A 90 2.33 6.16 -0.53
CA TYR A 90 2.47 7.49 0.04
C TYR A 90 3.10 7.36 1.43
N PRO A 91 4.44 7.40 1.55
CA PRO A 91 5.12 7.06 2.79
C PRO A 91 4.81 8.05 3.91
N ARG A 92 4.68 7.52 5.13
CA ARG A 92 4.71 8.33 6.34
C ARG A 92 6.11 8.92 6.54
N LEU A 93 6.17 10.16 7.02
CA LEU A 93 7.42 10.86 7.26
C LEU A 93 7.54 11.27 8.73
N LYS A 94 8.70 11.01 9.32
CA LYS A 94 9.01 11.39 10.71
C LYS A 94 8.81 12.88 10.97
N LYS A 95 9.19 13.73 10.02
CA LYS A 95 9.08 15.20 10.15
C LYS A 95 7.65 15.69 10.32
N TYR A 96 6.66 14.93 9.84
CA TYR A 96 5.23 15.23 10.04
C TYR A 96 4.62 14.49 11.24
N LYS A 97 5.46 13.85 12.06
CA LYS A 97 5.03 13.01 13.20
C LYS A 97 4.09 11.87 12.78
N GLU A 98 4.27 11.38 11.56
CA GLU A 98 3.49 10.29 10.97
C GLU A 98 4.11 8.92 11.28
N HIS A 99 5.39 8.89 11.68
CA HIS A 99 6.11 7.70 12.13
C HIS A 99 7.29 8.07 13.04
N VAL A 100 7.88 7.08 13.69
CA VAL A 100 9.08 7.27 14.55
C VAL A 100 10.37 7.43 13.76
N ASP A 101 10.39 6.92 12.53
CA ASP A 101 11.53 6.92 11.61
C ASP A 101 11.04 7.04 10.15
N ASP A 102 11.96 6.99 9.20
CA ASP A 102 11.69 7.08 7.77
C ASP A 102 11.87 5.73 7.03
N HIS A 103 11.86 4.59 7.73
CA HIS A 103 11.97 3.26 7.11
C HIS A 103 10.91 2.96 6.06
N GLN A 104 9.76 3.64 6.11
CA GLN A 104 8.73 3.50 5.08
C GLN A 104 9.21 3.99 3.71
N LEU A 105 10.15 4.94 3.66
CA LEU A 105 10.80 5.35 2.41
C LEU A 105 11.68 4.24 1.83
N ASP A 106 12.44 3.54 2.67
CA ASP A 106 13.33 2.47 2.22
C ASP A 106 12.54 1.28 1.68
N ILE A 107 11.44 0.93 2.36
CA ILE A 107 10.50 -0.09 1.90
C ILE A 107 9.91 0.29 0.53
N ALA A 108 9.41 1.52 0.40
CA ALA A 108 8.83 2.01 -0.84
C ALA A 108 9.83 1.93 -2.01
N ARG A 109 11.06 2.43 -1.80
CA ARG A 109 12.14 2.39 -2.79
C ARG A 109 12.49 0.97 -3.22
N ALA A 110 12.54 0.02 -2.27
CA ALA A 110 12.86 -1.37 -2.55
C ALA A 110 11.82 -2.05 -3.46
N PHE A 111 10.53 -1.77 -3.25
CA PHE A 111 9.45 -2.28 -4.11
C PHE A 111 9.39 -1.56 -5.45
N GLU A 112 9.58 -0.24 -5.48
CA GLU A 112 9.60 0.57 -6.71
C GLU A 112 10.75 0.15 -7.64
N LYS A 113 11.96 -0.07 -7.09
CA LYS A 113 13.12 -0.57 -7.86
C LYS A 113 12.84 -1.90 -8.56
N LYS A 114 11.95 -2.72 -8.02
CA LYS A 114 11.51 -3.98 -8.63
C LYS A 114 10.34 -3.81 -9.61
N ASN A 115 9.91 -2.59 -9.88
CA ASN A 115 8.75 -2.26 -10.69
C ASN A 115 7.47 -2.96 -10.20
N TYR A 116 7.26 -3.00 -8.88
CA TYR A 116 6.05 -3.57 -8.29
C TYR A 116 4.99 -2.51 -7.96
N LEU A 117 5.38 -1.25 -7.81
CA LEU A 117 4.52 -0.14 -7.41
C LEU A 117 5.10 1.20 -7.83
N VAL A 118 4.33 2.26 -7.68
CA VAL A 118 4.76 3.65 -7.81
C VAL A 118 4.85 4.28 -6.43
N CYS A 119 5.93 5.01 -6.14
CA CYS A 119 6.06 5.80 -4.92
C CYS A 119 5.74 7.26 -5.19
N CYS A 120 4.92 7.86 -4.33
CA CYS A 120 4.68 9.29 -4.28
C CYS A 120 5.55 9.89 -3.18
N TYR A 121 6.70 10.42 -3.54
CA TYR A 121 7.59 11.10 -2.61
C TYR A 121 7.05 12.48 -2.26
N GLU A 122 7.67 13.13 -1.29
CA GLU A 122 7.17 14.39 -0.72
C GLU A 122 6.94 15.52 -1.73
N ASN A 123 7.81 15.64 -2.73
CA ASN A 123 7.74 16.70 -3.74
C ASN A 123 7.00 16.28 -5.01
N ASP A 124 6.43 15.07 -5.01
CA ASP A 124 5.66 14.57 -6.14
C ASP A 124 4.19 14.99 -6.04
N GLU A 125 3.57 15.24 -7.20
CA GLU A 125 2.13 15.38 -7.30
C GLU A 125 1.46 14.01 -7.29
N LEU A 126 0.55 13.77 -6.34
CA LEU A 126 -0.12 12.48 -6.21
C LEU A 126 -0.99 12.16 -7.43
N SER A 127 -1.62 13.15 -8.06
CA SER A 127 -2.41 12.97 -9.29
C SER A 127 -1.58 12.37 -10.41
N ASP A 128 -0.35 12.85 -10.60
CA ASP A 128 0.56 12.33 -11.63
C ASP A 128 0.98 10.89 -11.33
N LYS A 129 1.20 10.57 -10.05
CA LYS A 129 1.53 9.20 -9.61
C LYS A 129 0.36 8.23 -9.78
N LEU A 130 -0.88 8.70 -9.57
CA LEU A 130 -2.07 7.90 -9.84
C LEU A 130 -2.21 7.61 -11.34
N GLU A 131 -1.99 8.60 -12.20
CA GLU A 131 -1.98 8.40 -13.65
C GLU A 131 -0.87 7.45 -14.08
N LEU A 132 0.34 7.64 -13.56
CA LEU A 132 1.48 6.77 -13.85
C LEU A 132 1.18 5.32 -13.47
N ALA A 133 0.63 5.09 -12.28
CA ALA A 133 0.29 3.75 -11.81
C ALA A 133 -0.75 3.06 -12.70
N ARG A 134 -1.70 3.81 -13.27
CA ARG A 134 -2.70 3.24 -14.20
C ARG A 134 -2.11 2.86 -15.56
N LYS A 135 -1.06 3.56 -16.00
CA LYS A 135 -0.41 3.34 -17.30
C LYS A 135 0.75 2.35 -17.23
N THR A 136 1.25 2.06 -16.03
CA THR A 136 2.42 1.20 -15.83
C THR A 136 2.04 -0.28 -15.88
N THR A 137 2.81 -1.04 -16.66
CA THR A 137 2.80 -2.51 -16.57
C THR A 137 3.76 -2.93 -15.48
N PHE A 138 3.23 -3.39 -14.36
CA PHE A 138 4.03 -3.83 -13.22
C PHE A 138 4.53 -5.26 -13.40
N ASN A 139 5.66 -5.55 -12.77
CA ASN A 139 6.15 -6.90 -12.65
C ASN A 139 5.22 -7.72 -11.74
N LYS A 140 5.03 -8.99 -12.08
CA LYS A 140 4.25 -9.89 -11.25
C LYS A 140 4.99 -10.19 -9.95
N TYR A 141 4.30 -9.99 -8.82
CA TYR A 141 4.86 -10.30 -7.51
C TYR A 141 4.92 -11.82 -7.30
N VAL A 142 6.14 -12.33 -7.11
CA VAL A 142 6.37 -13.74 -6.74
C VAL A 142 6.79 -13.76 -5.27
N SER A 143 6.01 -14.48 -4.45
CA SER A 143 6.34 -14.64 -3.03
C SER A 143 7.61 -15.47 -2.88
N GLN A 144 8.62 -14.94 -2.20
CA GLN A 144 9.82 -15.74 -1.88
C GLN A 144 9.59 -16.76 -0.76
N ARG A 145 8.38 -16.83 -0.22
CA ARG A 145 8.05 -17.76 0.87
C ARG A 145 8.18 -19.23 0.41
N GLU A 146 7.83 -19.52 -0.83
CA GLU A 146 7.99 -20.85 -1.40
C GLU A 146 9.47 -21.21 -1.58
N ASN A 147 10.29 -20.26 -2.03
CA ASN A 147 11.74 -20.46 -2.15
C ASN A 147 12.42 -20.70 -0.81
N VAL A 148 11.95 -20.06 0.28
CA VAL A 148 12.47 -20.28 1.63
C VAL A 148 12.05 -21.64 2.17
N VAL A 149 10.83 -22.08 1.87
CA VAL A 149 10.34 -23.43 2.26
C VAL A 149 11.10 -24.50 1.50
N GLU A 150 11.33 -24.35 0.20
CA GLU A 150 12.14 -25.28 -0.61
C GLU A 150 13.59 -25.34 -0.13
N LEU A 151 14.19 -24.19 0.21
CA LEU A 151 15.54 -24.14 0.80
C LEU A 151 15.62 -24.89 2.14
N ILE A 152 14.62 -24.72 3.00
CA ILE A 152 14.57 -25.41 4.31
C ILE A 152 14.33 -26.90 4.11
N LEU A 153 13.44 -27.31 3.22
CA LEU A 153 13.18 -28.72 2.91
C LEU A 153 14.43 -29.39 2.33
N GLY A 154 15.12 -28.72 1.38
CA GLY A 154 16.37 -29.22 0.82
C GLY A 154 17.49 -29.36 1.86
N TYR A 155 17.52 -28.49 2.89
CA TYR A 155 18.47 -28.60 4.00
C TYR A 155 18.18 -29.82 4.89
N ILE A 156 16.89 -30.05 5.20
CA ILE A 156 16.42 -31.16 6.03
C ILE A 156 16.64 -32.51 5.33
N GLU A 157 16.38 -32.58 4.02
CA GLU A 157 16.60 -33.79 3.21
C GLU A 157 18.08 -34.17 3.12
N ASN A 158 18.97 -33.17 2.97
CA ASN A 158 20.42 -33.43 2.91
C ASN A 158 21.00 -33.89 4.25
N GLU A 159 20.50 -33.42 5.41
CA GLU A 159 20.94 -33.91 6.72
C GLU A 159 20.48 -35.34 7.04
N GLN A 160 19.46 -35.86 6.36
CA GLN A 160 19.00 -37.26 6.55
C GLN A 160 19.79 -38.26 5.69
N ILE A 161 20.57 -37.79 4.73
CA ILE A 161 21.40 -38.68 3.85
C ILE A 161 22.78 -38.90 4.45
N GLU A 162 23.24 -38.08 5.39
CA GLU A 162 24.55 -38.20 6.05
C GLU A 162 24.53 -38.99 7.40
N LYS A 163 23.46 -39.72 7.71
CA LYS A 163 23.35 -40.65 8.84
C LYS A 163 23.10 -42.07 8.38
#